data_fcc916134eb4521f540970917a8c5442
#
_entry.id   fcc916134eb4521f540970917a8c5442
#
_cell.length_a   1.000
_cell.length_b   1.000
_cell.length_c   1.000
_cell.angle_alpha   90.00
_cell.angle_beta   90.00
_cell.angle_gamma   90.00
#
_symmetry.space_group_name_H-M   'P 1'
#
loop_
_entity.id
_entity.type
_entity.pdbx_description
1 polymer ?
#
loop_
_entity_poly.entity_id
_entity_poly.type
_entity_poly.pdbx_seq_one_letter_code
_entity_poly.pdbx_strand_id
1 'polypeptide(L)'
;MTVILVAAIVASPFGILFSNESREAGVVPISAAVAQVNYDFNERLETLQTADDYDSISVTGQPADWVEVLAVFSVKVAGADVDAADVATMDADRIARLKAVFRDMTTITHRIEVIHHPGSGDDDGWTERNLYITITAKTAKEMKTEYHFNRNQIAALEELLEQRDLLRELIEDVYSVSGNTAALLRNLPEDLSPEREAVVRSACSLVGKVNYFWGGKSLMIGWDARWGEVRQVTAAGSSTTGTYRPYGLDCSGFVDWVFYNQSGGSYVIGHGGGATMQHSYCTDIAWADAQPGDLVFYPDNSHVGIVGGRNANGELLIVHCASGYNNVVITGLEGFTSIGRPQYYAEAGRS
;
A
#
# COMPACT_ATOMS: atom_id res chain seq x y z
N MET A 1 30.75 -14.06 -4.15
CA MET A 1 30.32 -14.02 -2.74
C MET A 1 28.79 -14.06 -2.75
N THR A 2 28.22 -15.23 -2.48
CA THR A 2 26.78 -15.45 -2.52
C THR A 2 26.20 -14.84 -1.25
N VAL A 3 25.46 -13.72 -1.41
CA VAL A 3 24.69 -13.16 -0.31
C VAL A 3 23.51 -14.11 -0.10
N ILE A 4 23.61 -14.94 0.93
CA ILE A 4 22.47 -15.72 1.43
C ILE A 4 21.59 -14.69 2.14
N LEU A 5 20.50 -14.26 1.49
CA LEU A 5 19.40 -13.58 2.18
C LEU A 5 18.81 -14.64 3.13
N VAL A 6 19.12 -14.51 4.41
CA VAL A 6 18.45 -15.33 5.44
C VAL A 6 17.02 -14.80 5.52
N ALA A 7 16.09 -15.56 4.92
CA ALA A 7 14.69 -15.33 5.20
C ALA A 7 14.49 -15.40 6.72
N ALA A 8 13.90 -14.38 7.32
CA ALA A 8 13.55 -14.42 8.72
C ALA A 8 12.51 -15.54 8.90
N ILE A 9 12.92 -16.66 9.48
CA ILE A 9 12.03 -17.76 9.83
C ILE A 9 11.73 -17.59 11.32
N VAL A 10 10.50 -17.23 11.64
CA VAL A 10 10.00 -17.31 13.01
C VAL A 10 9.54 -18.73 13.25
N ALA A 11 10.27 -19.45 14.09
CA ALA A 11 9.92 -20.81 14.47
C ALA A 11 9.42 -20.80 15.92
N SER A 12 8.15 -21.12 16.12
CA SER A 12 7.59 -21.38 17.44
C SER A 12 7.85 -22.84 17.83
N PRO A 13 8.09 -23.18 19.13
CA PRO A 13 8.10 -24.55 19.63
C PRO A 13 6.83 -25.35 19.29
N PHE A 14 5.76 -24.67 18.90
CA PHE A 14 4.50 -25.27 18.44
C PHE A 14 4.51 -25.57 16.91
N GLY A 15 5.66 -25.44 16.24
CA GLY A 15 5.79 -25.76 14.82
C GLY A 15 5.24 -24.71 13.86
N ILE A 16 4.97 -23.49 14.35
CA ILE A 16 4.51 -22.39 13.50
C ILE A 16 5.70 -21.74 12.82
N LEU A 17 5.73 -21.75 11.50
CA LEU A 17 6.80 -21.17 10.68
C LEU A 17 6.21 -20.09 9.78
N PHE A 18 6.87 -18.94 9.70
CA PHE A 18 6.57 -17.88 8.75
C PHE A 18 7.74 -17.70 7.78
N SER A 19 7.45 -17.42 6.52
CA SER A 19 8.48 -17.15 5.52
C SER A 19 8.01 -16.05 4.55
N ASN A 20 8.93 -15.16 4.21
CA ASN A 20 8.76 -14.19 3.13
C ASN A 20 9.23 -14.73 1.75
N GLU A 21 9.59 -16.00 1.66
CA GLU A 21 9.97 -16.64 0.40
C GLU A 21 8.83 -17.51 -0.12
N SER A 22 8.50 -17.38 -1.41
CA SER A 22 7.66 -18.32 -2.12
C SER A 22 8.32 -18.71 -3.45
N ARG A 23 8.45 -20.03 -3.67
CA ARG A 23 8.96 -20.62 -4.91
C ARG A 23 7.93 -21.51 -5.59
N GLU A 24 6.74 -21.64 -5.03
CA GLU A 24 5.69 -22.51 -5.53
C GLU A 24 4.54 -21.71 -6.16
N ALA A 25 3.93 -22.29 -7.19
CA ALA A 25 2.78 -21.66 -7.85
C ALA A 25 1.56 -21.66 -6.91
N GLY A 26 0.87 -20.51 -6.82
CA GLY A 26 -0.33 -20.38 -5.99
C GLY A 26 -0.06 -20.04 -4.53
N VAL A 27 1.20 -19.83 -4.14
CA VAL A 27 1.61 -19.52 -2.78
C VAL A 27 2.32 -18.15 -2.76
N VAL A 28 2.00 -17.31 -1.79
CA VAL A 28 2.60 -15.99 -1.63
C VAL A 28 3.29 -15.84 -0.27
N PRO A 29 4.30 -14.97 -0.15
CA PRO A 29 4.88 -14.64 1.14
C PRO A 29 3.85 -13.96 2.06
N ILE A 30 4.06 -14.05 3.36
CA ILE A 30 3.13 -13.50 4.36
C ILE A 30 2.97 -11.99 4.24
N SER A 31 4.04 -11.26 3.91
CA SER A 31 3.98 -9.82 3.65
C SER A 31 3.03 -9.47 2.51
N ALA A 32 3.00 -10.26 1.44
CA ALA A 32 2.07 -10.07 0.33
C ALA A 32 0.62 -10.39 0.73
N ALA A 33 0.40 -11.41 1.57
CA ALA A 33 -0.92 -11.72 2.10
C ALA A 33 -1.45 -10.58 2.99
N VAL A 34 -0.61 -10.05 3.87
CA VAL A 34 -0.95 -8.88 4.71
C VAL A 34 -1.25 -7.65 3.86
N ALA A 35 -0.43 -7.39 2.82
CA ALA A 35 -0.69 -6.29 1.90
C ALA A 35 -2.04 -6.42 1.19
N GLN A 36 -2.43 -7.63 0.79
CA GLN A 36 -3.73 -7.89 0.18
C GLN A 36 -4.90 -7.62 1.13
N VAL A 37 -4.77 -7.99 2.41
CA VAL A 37 -5.82 -7.72 3.41
C VAL A 37 -5.92 -6.23 3.73
N ASN A 38 -4.78 -5.54 3.81
CA ASN A 38 -4.74 -4.08 3.95
C ASN A 38 -5.39 -3.37 2.75
N TYR A 39 -5.18 -3.89 1.55
CA TYR A 39 -5.86 -3.39 0.35
C TYR A 39 -7.37 -3.37 0.53
N ASP A 40 -7.98 -4.52 0.87
CA ASP A 40 -9.42 -4.62 1.05
C ASP A 40 -9.95 -3.69 2.16
N PHE A 41 -9.19 -3.51 3.22
CA PHE A 41 -9.52 -2.59 4.30
C PHE A 41 -9.53 -1.13 3.82
N ASN A 42 -8.48 -0.73 3.09
CA ASN A 42 -8.36 0.63 2.57
C ASN A 42 -9.41 0.91 1.48
N GLU A 43 -9.71 -0.06 0.60
CA GLU A 43 -10.77 0.06 -0.39
C GLU A 43 -12.14 0.29 0.27
N ARG A 44 -12.42 -0.45 1.35
CA ARG A 44 -13.65 -0.24 2.11
C ARG A 44 -13.71 1.14 2.75
N LEU A 45 -12.59 1.60 3.30
CA LEU A 45 -12.49 2.93 3.92
C LEU A 45 -12.67 4.04 2.87
N GLU A 46 -12.06 3.90 1.70
CA GLU A 46 -12.20 4.82 0.57
C GLU A 46 -13.63 4.83 0.03
N THR A 47 -14.25 3.66 -0.11
CA THR A 47 -15.66 3.56 -0.54
C THR A 47 -16.60 4.34 0.38
N LEU A 48 -16.39 4.30 1.70
CA LEU A 48 -17.19 5.08 2.65
C LEU A 48 -16.98 6.59 2.49
N GLN A 49 -15.75 7.02 2.20
CA GLN A 49 -15.40 8.43 2.06
C GLN A 49 -15.84 9.04 0.73
N THR A 50 -16.07 8.20 -0.27
CA THR A 50 -16.48 8.61 -1.64
C THR A 50 -17.92 8.25 -1.97
N ALA A 51 -18.68 7.71 -1.01
CA ALA A 51 -20.05 7.26 -1.23
C ALA A 51 -21.02 8.42 -1.49
N ASP A 52 -20.67 9.63 -1.09
CA ASP A 52 -21.49 10.84 -1.24
C ASP A 52 -20.57 12.09 -1.21
N ASP A 53 -21.09 13.24 -1.58
CA ASP A 53 -20.41 14.53 -1.39
C ASP A 53 -20.55 14.95 0.07
N TYR A 54 -19.45 14.88 0.81
CA TYR A 54 -19.37 15.27 2.22
C TYR A 54 -18.60 16.59 2.36
N ASP A 55 -19.16 17.51 3.14
CA ASP A 55 -18.51 18.78 3.47
C ASP A 55 -17.32 18.59 4.40
N SER A 56 -17.38 17.57 5.28
CA SER A 56 -16.23 17.16 6.08
C SER A 56 -16.17 15.66 6.29
N ILE A 57 -14.96 15.13 6.44
CA ILE A 57 -14.70 13.72 6.75
C ILE A 57 -13.77 13.65 7.95
N SER A 58 -14.20 12.93 8.99
CA SER A 58 -13.41 12.65 10.18
C SER A 58 -13.21 11.16 10.35
N VAL A 59 -11.95 10.71 10.42
CA VAL A 59 -11.60 9.30 10.67
C VAL A 59 -10.88 9.20 12.01
N THR A 60 -11.36 8.34 12.89
CA THR A 60 -10.79 8.11 14.23
C THR A 60 -10.50 6.64 14.47
N GLY A 61 -9.53 6.35 15.35
CA GLY A 61 -9.10 5.00 15.65
C GLY A 61 -8.10 4.43 14.64
N GLN A 62 -7.73 3.18 14.84
CA GLN A 62 -6.76 2.45 14.01
C GLN A 62 -7.19 0.99 13.87
N PRO A 63 -6.80 0.29 12.78
CA PRO A 63 -7.00 -1.15 12.65
C PRO A 63 -6.17 -1.92 13.69
N ALA A 64 -6.47 -3.21 13.84
CA ALA A 64 -5.73 -4.10 14.72
C ALA A 64 -4.24 -4.17 14.33
N ASP A 65 -3.38 -4.28 15.34
CA ASP A 65 -1.94 -4.47 15.18
C ASP A 65 -1.66 -5.77 14.43
N TRP A 66 -0.93 -5.70 13.33
CA TRP A 66 -0.67 -6.86 12.49
C TRP A 66 0.14 -7.96 13.18
N VAL A 67 0.98 -7.61 14.15
CA VAL A 67 1.70 -8.61 14.96
C VAL A 67 0.69 -9.42 15.77
N GLU A 68 -0.30 -8.77 16.35
CA GLU A 68 -1.37 -9.44 17.09
C GLU A 68 -2.29 -10.23 16.16
N VAL A 69 -2.64 -9.69 14.98
CA VAL A 69 -3.43 -10.41 13.97
C VAL A 69 -2.72 -11.68 13.52
N LEU A 70 -1.43 -11.62 13.22
CA LEU A 70 -0.64 -12.77 12.79
C LEU A 70 -0.50 -13.80 13.91
N ALA A 71 -0.27 -13.38 15.13
CA ALA A 71 -0.19 -14.29 16.28
C ALA A 71 -1.51 -15.02 16.49
N VAL A 72 -2.65 -14.31 16.48
CA VAL A 72 -3.99 -14.90 16.61
C VAL A 72 -4.32 -15.82 15.44
N PHE A 73 -4.03 -15.40 14.21
CA PHE A 73 -4.22 -16.21 13.00
C PHE A 73 -3.46 -17.53 13.09
N SER A 74 -2.18 -17.46 13.45
CA SER A 74 -1.30 -18.64 13.52
C SER A 74 -1.81 -19.67 14.51
N VAL A 75 -2.20 -19.21 15.69
CA VAL A 75 -2.76 -20.10 16.74
C VAL A 75 -4.11 -20.69 16.32
N LYS A 76 -4.94 -19.90 15.63
CA LYS A 76 -6.25 -20.36 15.14
C LYS A 76 -6.09 -21.42 14.03
N VAL A 77 -5.14 -21.22 13.12
CA VAL A 77 -4.86 -22.15 12.00
C VAL A 77 -4.16 -23.41 12.50
N ALA A 78 -3.09 -23.28 13.30
CA ALA A 78 -2.37 -24.41 13.87
C ALA A 78 -3.24 -25.30 14.78
N GLY A 79 -4.26 -24.74 15.43
CA GLY A 79 -5.23 -25.51 16.21
C GLY A 79 -6.28 -26.24 15.38
N ALA A 80 -6.38 -25.94 14.08
CA ALA A 80 -7.36 -26.53 13.16
C ALA A 80 -6.75 -27.57 12.22
N ASP A 81 -5.46 -27.49 11.93
CA ASP A 81 -4.75 -28.35 10.97
C ASP A 81 -3.84 -29.35 11.72
N VAL A 82 -3.95 -30.64 11.37
CA VAL A 82 -3.18 -31.74 11.98
C VAL A 82 -1.70 -31.71 11.56
N ASP A 83 -1.36 -30.98 10.48
CA ASP A 83 -0.01 -30.77 9.94
C ASP A 83 0.45 -29.32 10.17
N ALA A 84 0.52 -28.89 11.43
CA ALA A 84 0.87 -27.53 11.82
C ALA A 84 2.27 -27.03 11.39
N ALA A 85 3.12 -27.89 10.86
CA ALA A 85 4.48 -27.55 10.41
C ALA A 85 4.50 -26.62 9.17
N ASP A 86 3.35 -26.37 8.52
CA ASP A 86 3.31 -25.78 7.18
C ASP A 86 2.58 -24.42 7.11
N VAL A 87 2.66 -23.60 8.15
CA VAL A 87 2.13 -22.21 8.13
C VAL A 87 3.00 -21.26 7.30
N ALA A 88 4.16 -21.72 6.83
CA ALA A 88 5.11 -20.93 6.04
C ALA A 88 4.57 -20.50 4.67
N THR A 89 3.50 -21.12 4.18
CA THR A 89 2.97 -20.88 2.84
C THR A 89 1.57 -20.29 2.89
N MET A 90 1.38 -19.11 2.30
CA MET A 90 0.09 -18.43 2.24
C MET A 90 -0.59 -18.71 0.90
N ASP A 91 -1.38 -19.78 0.84
CA ASP A 91 -2.29 -20.08 -0.25
C ASP A 91 -3.60 -19.27 -0.14
N ALA A 92 -4.47 -19.39 -1.14
CA ALA A 92 -5.73 -18.63 -1.19
C ALA A 92 -6.65 -18.90 0.03
N ASP A 93 -6.66 -20.13 0.56
CA ASP A 93 -7.49 -20.50 1.71
C ASP A 93 -6.95 -19.89 3.00
N ARG A 94 -5.64 -19.91 3.20
CA ARG A 94 -4.98 -19.25 4.34
C ARG A 94 -5.10 -17.74 4.30
N ILE A 95 -5.00 -17.12 3.11
CA ILE A 95 -5.27 -15.69 2.93
C ILE A 95 -6.72 -15.36 3.32
N ALA A 96 -7.68 -16.18 2.90
CA ALA A 96 -9.08 -15.99 3.28
C ALA A 96 -9.30 -16.09 4.80
N ARG A 97 -8.61 -17.02 5.47
CA ARG A 97 -8.64 -17.16 6.93
C ARG A 97 -7.95 -15.97 7.64
N LEU A 98 -6.81 -15.51 7.12
CA LEU A 98 -6.13 -14.30 7.63
C LEU A 98 -7.04 -13.08 7.55
N LYS A 99 -7.70 -12.90 6.41
CA LYS A 99 -8.68 -11.84 6.16
C LYS A 99 -9.87 -11.93 7.13
N ALA A 100 -10.35 -13.14 7.45
CA ALA A 100 -11.41 -13.34 8.42
C ALA A 100 -10.96 -12.92 9.83
N VAL A 101 -9.77 -13.33 10.28
CA VAL A 101 -9.20 -12.94 11.58
C VAL A 101 -9.02 -11.42 11.66
N PHE A 102 -8.48 -10.79 10.62
CA PHE A 102 -8.33 -9.33 10.59
C PHE A 102 -9.68 -8.62 10.71
N ARG A 103 -10.73 -9.11 10.04
CA ARG A 103 -12.10 -8.55 10.11
C ARG A 103 -12.76 -8.76 11.47
N ASP A 104 -12.49 -9.88 12.13
CA ASP A 104 -12.96 -10.15 13.49
C ASP A 104 -12.27 -9.22 14.51
N MET A 105 -11.01 -8.83 14.22
CA MET A 105 -10.21 -7.94 15.05
C MET A 105 -10.37 -6.45 14.70
N THR A 106 -10.88 -6.11 13.52
CA THR A 106 -11.00 -4.71 13.04
C THR A 106 -12.40 -4.41 12.58
N THR A 107 -13.05 -3.43 13.19
CA THR A 107 -14.40 -2.99 12.81
C THR A 107 -14.37 -1.55 12.34
N ILE A 108 -15.03 -1.27 11.20
CA ILE A 108 -15.30 0.08 10.70
C ILE A 108 -16.78 0.37 10.90
N THR A 109 -17.08 1.43 11.65
CA THR A 109 -18.42 2.00 11.76
C THR A 109 -18.43 3.42 11.24
N HIS A 110 -19.58 3.89 10.75
CA HIS A 110 -19.69 5.28 10.31
C HIS A 110 -21.06 5.86 10.67
N ARG A 111 -21.10 7.17 10.76
CA ARG A 111 -22.33 7.96 10.86
C ARG A 111 -22.22 9.21 10.01
N ILE A 112 -23.34 9.65 9.48
CA ILE A 112 -23.46 10.93 8.76
C ILE A 112 -24.26 11.88 9.64
N GLU A 113 -23.70 13.06 9.88
CA GLU A 113 -24.41 14.16 10.54
C GLU A 113 -24.85 15.14 9.45
N VAL A 114 -26.14 15.48 9.47
CA VAL A 114 -26.74 16.41 8.50
C VAL A 114 -27.20 17.65 9.27
N ILE A 115 -26.60 18.81 8.95
CA ILE A 115 -26.89 20.09 9.58
C ILE A 115 -27.58 20.98 8.55
N HIS A 116 -28.80 21.42 8.85
CA HIS A 116 -29.54 22.34 7.99
C HIS A 116 -29.28 23.78 8.43
N HIS A 117 -28.71 24.58 7.55
CA HIS A 117 -28.53 26.01 7.74
C HIS A 117 -29.68 26.73 7.04
N PRO A 118 -30.64 27.29 7.81
CA PRO A 118 -31.81 27.97 7.21
C PRO A 118 -31.37 29.25 6.49
N GLY A 119 -31.93 29.49 5.33
CA GLY A 119 -31.74 30.74 4.58
C GLY A 119 -32.34 31.96 5.29
N SER A 120 -31.91 33.14 4.87
CA SER A 120 -32.41 34.42 5.37
C SER A 120 -32.59 35.38 4.20
N GLY A 121 -33.77 35.94 4.05
CA GLY A 121 -34.09 36.81 2.91
C GLY A 121 -34.20 36.06 1.59
N ASP A 122 -33.38 36.44 0.60
CA ASP A 122 -33.33 35.80 -0.73
C ASP A 122 -32.36 34.60 -0.78
N ASP A 123 -31.83 34.16 0.35
CA ASP A 123 -30.93 33.01 0.45
C ASP A 123 -31.74 31.73 0.79
N ASP A 124 -31.68 30.73 -0.08
CA ASP A 124 -32.40 29.45 0.08
C ASP A 124 -31.90 28.57 1.23
N GLY A 125 -30.80 28.95 1.89
CA GLY A 125 -30.10 28.14 2.90
C GLY A 125 -29.32 26.98 2.26
N TRP A 126 -28.58 26.20 3.11
CA TRP A 126 -27.77 25.08 2.66
C TRP A 126 -27.76 23.96 3.70
N THR A 127 -27.29 22.79 3.28
CA THR A 127 -27.21 21.61 4.12
C THR A 127 -25.77 21.12 4.13
N GLU A 128 -25.23 20.96 5.33
CA GLU A 128 -23.92 20.42 5.60
C GLU A 128 -24.03 18.94 5.93
N ARG A 129 -23.16 18.11 5.35
CA ARG A 129 -23.11 16.66 5.54
C ARG A 129 -21.73 16.25 6.02
N ASN A 130 -21.62 15.85 7.26
CA ASN A 130 -20.35 15.47 7.91
C ASN A 130 -20.29 13.97 8.11
N LEU A 131 -19.28 13.32 7.51
CA LEU A 131 -19.01 11.89 7.68
C LEU A 131 -18.04 11.66 8.84
N TYR A 132 -18.45 10.82 9.79
CA TYR A 132 -17.58 10.36 10.88
C TYR A 132 -17.38 8.85 10.75
N ILE A 133 -16.13 8.44 10.58
CA ILE A 133 -15.73 7.04 10.53
C ILE A 133 -14.97 6.72 11.82
N THR A 134 -15.35 5.62 12.46
CA THR A 134 -14.66 5.11 13.64
C THR A 134 -14.14 3.71 13.35
N ILE A 135 -12.83 3.53 13.53
CA ILE A 135 -12.14 2.26 13.43
C ILE A 135 -11.86 1.77 14.84
N THR A 136 -12.30 0.56 15.15
CA THR A 136 -12.04 -0.08 16.46
C THR A 136 -11.28 -1.38 16.25
N ALA A 137 -10.28 -1.60 17.10
CA ALA A 137 -9.45 -2.79 17.09
C ALA A 137 -9.65 -3.61 18.36
N LYS A 138 -9.64 -4.94 18.22
CA LYS A 138 -9.53 -5.89 19.33
C LYS A 138 -8.09 -6.34 19.47
N THR A 139 -7.67 -6.55 20.68
CA THR A 139 -6.34 -7.10 21.02
C THR A 139 -6.33 -8.62 20.95
N ALA A 140 -5.16 -9.21 20.85
CA ALA A 140 -4.98 -10.67 20.95
C ALA A 140 -5.54 -11.24 22.27
N LYS A 141 -5.51 -10.45 23.36
CA LYS A 141 -6.08 -10.82 24.63
C LYS A 141 -7.61 -10.95 24.58
N GLU A 142 -8.29 -10.10 23.86
CA GLU A 142 -9.73 -10.18 23.64
C GLU A 142 -10.07 -11.36 22.73
N MET A 143 -9.27 -11.58 21.67
CA MET A 143 -9.49 -12.66 20.73
C MET A 143 -9.30 -14.06 21.32
N LYS A 144 -8.38 -14.25 22.27
CA LYS A 144 -8.26 -15.54 22.96
C LYS A 144 -9.54 -15.95 23.71
N THR A 145 -10.29 -14.97 24.19
CA THR A 145 -11.58 -15.18 24.83
C THR A 145 -12.68 -15.43 23.80
N GLU A 146 -12.73 -14.61 22.76
CA GLU A 146 -13.74 -14.70 21.68
C GLU A 146 -13.64 -16.02 20.90
N TYR A 147 -12.42 -16.47 20.61
CA TYR A 147 -12.16 -17.74 19.91
C TYR A 147 -12.11 -18.96 20.85
N HIS A 148 -12.33 -18.77 22.15
CA HIS A 148 -12.30 -19.83 23.16
C HIS A 148 -11.02 -20.67 23.09
N PHE A 149 -9.85 -20.02 22.96
CA PHE A 149 -8.57 -20.71 22.90
C PHE A 149 -8.33 -21.58 24.14
N ASN A 150 -7.89 -22.81 23.92
CA ASN A 150 -7.52 -23.72 25.01
C ASN A 150 -6.16 -23.32 25.61
N ARG A 151 -5.76 -24.01 26.68
CA ARG A 151 -4.53 -23.69 27.43
C ARG A 151 -3.27 -23.71 26.55
N ASN A 152 -3.16 -24.68 25.62
CA ASN A 152 -1.99 -24.79 24.74
C ASN A 152 -1.99 -23.66 23.70
N GLN A 153 -3.14 -23.33 23.14
CA GLN A 153 -3.28 -22.21 22.22
C GLN A 153 -2.97 -20.86 22.89
N ILE A 154 -3.36 -20.68 24.15
CA ILE A 154 -3.02 -19.47 24.92
C ILE A 154 -1.51 -19.38 25.12
N ALA A 155 -0.85 -20.49 25.50
CA ALA A 155 0.61 -20.50 25.68
C ALA A 155 1.35 -20.20 24.35
N ALA A 156 0.88 -20.76 23.22
CA ALA A 156 1.44 -20.48 21.91
C ALA A 156 1.25 -19.00 21.49
N LEU A 157 0.09 -18.42 21.78
CA LEU A 157 -0.18 -17.00 21.52
C LEU A 157 0.75 -16.08 22.31
N GLU A 158 0.91 -16.37 23.60
CA GLU A 158 1.77 -15.58 24.48
C GLU A 158 3.24 -15.64 24.03
N GLU A 159 3.73 -16.81 23.64
CA GLU A 159 5.08 -16.98 23.10
C GLU A 159 5.28 -16.23 21.77
N LEU A 160 4.33 -16.31 20.83
CA LEU A 160 4.41 -15.54 19.58
C LEU A 160 4.44 -14.04 19.85
N LEU A 161 3.68 -13.57 20.84
CA LEU A 161 3.68 -12.16 21.23
C LEU A 161 4.97 -11.74 21.95
N GLU A 162 5.71 -12.64 22.58
CA GLU A 162 7.08 -12.37 23.07
C GLU A 162 8.09 -12.17 21.91
N GLN A 163 7.82 -12.76 20.76
CA GLN A 163 8.62 -12.62 19.54
C GLN A 163 8.13 -11.49 18.61
N ARG A 164 7.51 -10.44 19.16
CA ARG A 164 6.90 -9.33 18.40
C ARG A 164 7.84 -8.71 17.37
N ASP A 165 9.12 -8.56 17.71
CA ASP A 165 10.08 -7.91 16.82
C ASP A 165 10.36 -8.75 15.57
N LEU A 166 10.44 -10.07 15.70
CA LEU A 166 10.57 -10.96 14.56
C LEU A 166 9.31 -10.99 13.68
N LEU A 167 8.12 -11.00 14.29
CA LEU A 167 6.86 -10.90 13.54
C LEU A 167 6.73 -9.54 12.83
N ARG A 168 7.23 -8.47 13.46
CA ARG A 168 7.26 -7.15 12.85
C ARG A 168 8.20 -7.10 11.66
N GLU A 169 9.40 -7.66 11.77
CA GLU A 169 10.36 -7.77 10.65
C GLU A 169 9.75 -8.45 9.41
N LEU A 170 8.90 -9.46 9.59
CA LEU A 170 8.20 -10.13 8.49
C LEU A 170 7.20 -9.24 7.74
N ILE A 171 6.73 -8.18 8.38
CA ILE A 171 5.67 -7.30 7.88
C ILE A 171 6.05 -5.81 7.90
N GLU A 172 7.29 -5.48 8.27
CA GLU A 172 7.75 -4.07 8.37
C GLU A 172 7.51 -3.28 7.08
N ASP A 173 7.61 -3.95 5.94
CA ASP A 173 7.32 -3.41 4.62
C ASP A 173 5.85 -2.95 4.43
N VAL A 174 4.93 -3.38 5.30
CA VAL A 174 3.49 -3.10 5.19
C VAL A 174 3.03 -1.95 6.11
N TYR A 175 3.71 -1.74 7.25
CA TYR A 175 3.27 -0.76 8.26
C TYR A 175 3.39 0.70 7.85
N SER A 176 4.30 1.03 6.94
CA SER A 176 4.57 2.44 6.58
C SER A 176 3.51 3.06 5.66
N VAL A 177 2.56 2.28 5.16
CA VAL A 177 1.78 2.61 3.97
C VAL A 177 0.46 3.35 4.24
N SER A 178 -0.26 3.07 5.31
CA SER A 178 -1.67 3.48 5.43
C SER A 178 -1.95 4.85 6.07
N GLY A 179 -0.97 5.46 6.76
CA GLY A 179 -1.19 6.71 7.51
C GLY A 179 -0.99 8.01 6.71
N ASN A 180 -0.18 7.96 5.67
CA ASN A 180 0.37 9.19 5.06
C ASN A 180 -0.40 9.73 3.85
N THR A 181 -1.18 8.90 3.15
CA THR A 181 -1.84 9.31 1.89
C THR A 181 -2.84 10.44 2.08
N ALA A 182 -3.74 10.32 3.05
CA ALA A 182 -4.75 11.34 3.31
C ALA A 182 -4.12 12.66 3.83
N ALA A 183 -3.08 12.56 4.65
CA ALA A 183 -2.33 13.73 5.12
C ALA A 183 -1.60 14.43 3.97
N LEU A 184 -0.95 13.65 3.08
CA LEU A 184 -0.26 14.16 1.91
C LEU A 184 -1.22 14.92 1.00
N LEU A 185 -2.38 14.33 0.67
CA LEU A 185 -3.37 14.93 -0.22
C LEU A 185 -4.02 16.19 0.36
N ARG A 186 -4.22 16.27 1.68
CA ARG A 186 -4.71 17.50 2.34
C ARG A 186 -3.68 18.63 2.35
N ASN A 187 -2.40 18.31 2.30
CA ASN A 187 -1.30 19.27 2.36
C ASN A 187 -0.77 19.66 0.97
N LEU A 188 -1.46 19.31 -0.11
CA LEU A 188 -1.11 19.78 -1.44
C LEU A 188 -1.25 21.32 -1.51
N PRO A 189 -0.35 22.02 -2.23
CA PRO A 189 -0.46 23.47 -2.42
C PRO A 189 -1.80 23.85 -3.07
N GLU A 190 -2.45 24.89 -2.57
CA GLU A 190 -3.74 25.39 -3.10
C GLU A 190 -3.60 25.92 -4.53
N ASP A 191 -2.41 26.34 -4.93
CA ASP A 191 -2.09 26.86 -6.27
C ASP A 191 -1.52 25.77 -7.21
N LEU A 192 -1.57 24.49 -6.79
CA LEU A 192 -1.11 23.40 -7.62
C LEU A 192 -2.00 23.25 -8.86
N SER A 193 -1.38 23.07 -10.05
CA SER A 193 -2.18 22.89 -11.26
C SER A 193 -3.03 21.61 -11.19
N PRO A 194 -4.22 21.60 -11.80
CA PRO A 194 -5.11 20.43 -11.80
C PRO A 194 -4.45 19.16 -12.34
N GLU A 195 -3.58 19.28 -13.34
CA GLU A 195 -2.88 18.14 -13.94
C GLU A 195 -1.88 17.53 -12.96
N ARG A 196 -1.19 18.36 -12.17
CA ARG A 196 -0.26 17.89 -11.14
C ARG A 196 -0.99 17.24 -9.98
N GLU A 197 -2.07 17.87 -9.54
CA GLU A 197 -2.92 17.31 -8.50
C GLU A 197 -3.48 15.95 -8.93
N ALA A 198 -3.96 15.82 -10.16
CA ALA A 198 -4.48 14.57 -10.70
C ALA A 198 -3.41 13.46 -10.75
N VAL A 199 -2.16 13.79 -11.16
CA VAL A 199 -1.02 12.86 -11.14
C VAL A 199 -0.76 12.37 -9.71
N VAL A 200 -0.69 13.27 -8.72
CA VAL A 200 -0.43 12.90 -7.33
C VAL A 200 -1.58 12.08 -6.75
N ARG A 201 -2.84 12.45 -6.99
CA ARG A 201 -4.01 11.67 -6.57
C ARG A 201 -4.00 10.27 -7.16
N SER A 202 -3.70 10.15 -8.46
CA SER A 202 -3.57 8.88 -9.16
C SER A 202 -2.44 8.02 -8.56
N ALA A 203 -1.28 8.60 -8.30
CA ALA A 203 -0.18 7.91 -7.63
C ALA A 203 -0.57 7.41 -6.24
N CYS A 204 -1.19 8.27 -5.44
CA CYS A 204 -1.65 7.96 -4.09
C CYS A 204 -2.75 6.88 -4.06
N SER A 205 -3.57 6.78 -5.12
CA SER A 205 -4.64 5.78 -5.21
C SER A 205 -4.12 4.33 -5.18
N LEU A 206 -2.85 4.10 -5.53
CA LEU A 206 -2.23 2.78 -5.54
C LEU A 206 -1.43 2.47 -4.26
N VAL A 207 -1.23 3.44 -3.37
CA VAL A 207 -0.45 3.24 -2.14
C VAL A 207 -1.07 2.13 -1.27
N GLY A 208 -0.27 1.14 -0.93
CA GLY A 208 -0.71 -0.03 -0.16
C GLY A 208 -1.52 -1.07 -0.94
N LYS A 209 -1.82 -0.81 -2.20
CA LYS A 209 -2.78 -1.60 -2.99
C LYS A 209 -2.14 -2.43 -4.10
N VAL A 210 -0.97 -2.07 -4.58
CA VAL A 210 -0.33 -2.72 -5.73
C VAL A 210 1.06 -3.19 -5.35
N ASN A 211 1.27 -4.50 -5.46
CA ASN A 211 2.53 -5.13 -5.15
C ASN A 211 3.65 -4.72 -6.12
N TYR A 212 4.89 -4.77 -5.63
CA TYR A 212 6.04 -4.69 -6.51
C TYR A 212 6.21 -6.00 -7.29
N PHE A 213 6.29 -5.88 -8.61
CA PHE A 213 6.53 -7.00 -9.50
C PHE A 213 7.57 -6.61 -10.55
N TRP A 214 8.75 -7.22 -10.53
CA TRP A 214 9.82 -6.91 -11.48
C TRP A 214 9.40 -7.14 -12.92
N GLY A 215 9.49 -6.09 -13.76
CA GLY A 215 8.96 -6.09 -15.13
C GLY A 215 7.45 -5.90 -15.20
N GLY A 216 6.79 -5.61 -14.10
CA GLY A 216 5.35 -5.37 -14.04
C GLY A 216 4.95 -4.06 -14.70
N LYS A 217 4.01 -4.14 -15.64
CA LYS A 217 3.47 -3.01 -16.42
C LYS A 217 1.95 -3.16 -16.58
N SER A 218 1.27 -2.02 -16.66
CA SER A 218 -0.15 -1.98 -16.99
C SER A 218 -0.47 -0.83 -17.94
N LEU A 219 -1.26 -1.11 -18.96
CA LEU A 219 -1.84 -0.16 -19.90
C LEU A 219 -3.36 -0.09 -19.75
N MET A 220 -3.86 -0.49 -18.59
CA MET A 220 -5.29 -0.36 -18.27
C MET A 220 -5.59 1.06 -17.79
N ILE A 221 -6.66 1.63 -18.32
CA ILE A 221 -7.27 2.82 -17.72
C ILE A 221 -8.05 2.35 -16.49
N GLY A 222 -7.73 2.92 -15.33
CA GLY A 222 -8.26 2.48 -14.06
C GLY A 222 -7.58 1.20 -13.53
N TRP A 223 -8.27 0.48 -12.69
CA TRP A 223 -7.76 -0.70 -12.02
C TRP A 223 -7.47 -1.85 -12.98
N ASP A 224 -6.30 -2.46 -12.86
CA ASP A 224 -5.96 -3.66 -13.62
C ASP A 224 -6.35 -4.91 -12.81
N ALA A 225 -7.34 -5.66 -13.30
CA ALA A 225 -7.85 -6.84 -12.62
C ALA A 225 -6.81 -7.97 -12.43
N ARG A 226 -5.67 -7.89 -13.12
CA ARG A 226 -4.56 -8.85 -12.98
C ARG A 226 -3.71 -8.61 -11.73
N TRP A 227 -3.78 -7.42 -11.12
CA TRP A 227 -3.02 -7.12 -9.91
C TRP A 227 -3.47 -8.04 -8.76
N GLY A 228 -2.49 -8.60 -8.07
CA GLY A 228 -2.70 -9.59 -7.01
C GLY A 228 -2.78 -11.04 -7.49
N GLU A 229 -2.93 -11.31 -8.81
CA GLU A 229 -2.82 -12.68 -9.33
C GLU A 229 -1.38 -13.20 -9.17
N VAL A 230 -1.23 -14.41 -8.66
CA VAL A 230 0.10 -15.02 -8.52
C VAL A 230 0.65 -15.37 -9.90
N ARG A 231 1.77 -14.75 -10.28
CA ARG A 231 2.43 -14.93 -11.57
C ARG A 231 3.93 -15.12 -11.40
N GLN A 232 4.55 -15.84 -12.33
CA GLN A 232 5.99 -15.97 -12.36
C GLN A 232 6.65 -14.69 -12.87
N VAL A 233 7.68 -14.21 -12.17
CA VAL A 233 8.55 -13.12 -12.62
C VAL A 233 9.44 -13.65 -13.74
N THR A 234 9.18 -13.25 -14.99
CA THR A 234 9.92 -13.71 -16.17
C THR A 234 10.95 -12.71 -16.66
N ALA A 235 10.86 -11.44 -16.27
CA ALA A 235 11.83 -10.42 -16.63
C ALA A 235 13.19 -10.73 -16.00
N ALA A 236 14.24 -10.68 -16.80
CA ALA A 236 15.62 -10.92 -16.34
C ALA A 236 16.16 -9.72 -15.53
N GLY A 237 17.22 -9.95 -14.76
CA GLY A 237 17.96 -8.88 -14.09
C GLY A 237 17.55 -8.60 -12.64
N SER A 238 16.67 -9.41 -12.03
CA SER A 238 16.33 -9.31 -10.61
C SER A 238 16.61 -10.62 -9.87
N SER A 239 16.88 -10.52 -8.57
CA SER A 239 16.93 -11.66 -7.67
C SER A 239 15.59 -12.41 -7.57
N THR A 240 14.50 -11.75 -7.95
CA THR A 240 13.15 -12.33 -7.95
C THR A 240 12.80 -13.05 -9.24
N THR A 241 13.64 -12.97 -10.29
CA THR A 241 13.41 -13.68 -11.55
C THR A 241 13.24 -15.18 -11.33
N GLY A 242 12.18 -15.76 -11.88
CA GLY A 242 11.83 -17.17 -11.73
C GLY A 242 10.92 -17.48 -10.51
N THR A 243 10.75 -16.54 -9.57
CA THR A 243 9.85 -16.74 -8.42
C THR A 243 8.40 -16.41 -8.78
N TYR A 244 7.46 -16.93 -8.01
CA TYR A 244 6.04 -16.61 -8.12
C TYR A 244 5.67 -15.53 -7.09
N ARG A 245 5.02 -14.46 -7.58
CA ARG A 245 4.63 -13.30 -6.74
C ARG A 245 3.28 -12.76 -7.19
N PRO A 246 2.53 -12.05 -6.30
CA PRO A 246 1.38 -11.27 -6.71
C PRO A 246 1.78 -10.27 -7.81
N TYR A 247 1.09 -10.33 -8.95
CA TYR A 247 1.35 -9.42 -10.06
C TYR A 247 1.05 -7.98 -9.65
N GLY A 248 1.86 -7.07 -10.12
CA GLY A 248 1.75 -5.65 -9.82
C GLY A 248 2.61 -4.84 -10.79
N LEU A 249 3.26 -3.82 -10.28
CA LEU A 249 4.07 -2.87 -11.05
C LEU A 249 5.51 -2.89 -10.56
N ASP A 250 6.48 -2.63 -11.45
CA ASP A 250 7.80 -2.16 -11.02
C ASP A 250 7.80 -0.63 -10.86
N CYS A 251 8.93 -0.03 -10.47
CA CYS A 251 9.02 1.40 -10.24
C CYS A 251 8.63 2.24 -11.46
N SER A 252 9.15 1.89 -12.63
CA SER A 252 8.83 2.58 -13.87
C SER A 252 7.44 2.23 -14.41
N GLY A 253 6.94 1.02 -14.15
CA GLY A 253 5.57 0.62 -14.48
C GLY A 253 4.52 1.40 -13.70
N PHE A 254 4.83 1.72 -12.44
CA PHE A 254 4.01 2.60 -11.62
C PHE A 254 3.90 4.00 -12.23
N VAL A 255 5.03 4.62 -12.59
CA VAL A 255 5.04 5.94 -13.23
C VAL A 255 4.34 5.90 -14.59
N ASP A 256 4.62 4.88 -15.41
CA ASP A 256 3.93 4.68 -16.70
C ASP A 256 2.41 4.64 -16.53
N TRP A 257 1.91 3.84 -15.56
CA TRP A 257 0.48 3.71 -15.33
C TRP A 257 -0.16 5.02 -14.88
N VAL A 258 0.47 5.75 -13.96
CA VAL A 258 -0.03 7.04 -13.47
C VAL A 258 -0.19 8.03 -14.62
N PHE A 259 0.85 8.26 -15.40
CA PHE A 259 0.81 9.22 -16.51
C PHE A 259 -0.07 8.76 -17.66
N TYR A 260 -0.10 7.44 -17.97
CA TYR A 260 -0.99 6.86 -18.95
C TYR A 260 -2.46 7.11 -18.62
N ASN A 261 -2.84 6.95 -17.36
CA ASN A 261 -4.21 7.23 -16.90
C ASN A 261 -4.54 8.72 -16.97
N GLN A 262 -3.62 9.59 -16.56
CA GLN A 262 -3.87 11.04 -16.56
C GLN A 262 -3.87 11.66 -17.97
N SER A 263 -3.22 11.02 -18.92
CA SER A 263 -3.21 11.46 -20.34
C SER A 263 -4.32 10.81 -21.19
N GLY A 264 -5.23 10.05 -20.60
CA GLY A 264 -6.29 9.36 -21.32
C GLY A 264 -5.80 8.26 -22.24
N GLY A 265 -4.70 7.59 -21.87
CA GLY A 265 -4.15 6.45 -22.61
C GLY A 265 -3.01 6.81 -23.60
N SER A 266 -2.32 7.93 -23.37
CA SER A 266 -1.18 8.35 -24.18
C SER A 266 0.17 8.12 -23.47
N TYR A 267 1.24 7.87 -24.23
CA TYR A 267 2.58 7.61 -23.69
C TYR A 267 3.37 8.92 -23.50
N VAL A 268 2.92 9.76 -22.58
CA VAL A 268 3.47 11.11 -22.36
C VAL A 268 4.76 11.14 -21.53
N ILE A 269 5.15 9.99 -20.93
CA ILE A 269 6.40 9.85 -20.17
C ILE A 269 7.32 8.77 -20.75
N GLY A 270 7.12 8.39 -22.01
CA GLY A 270 7.76 7.24 -22.64
C GLY A 270 7.05 5.94 -22.29
N HIS A 271 7.49 4.84 -22.90
CA HIS A 271 6.95 3.52 -22.66
C HIS A 271 8.00 2.44 -22.94
N GLY A 272 8.14 1.50 -22.00
CA GLY A 272 8.98 0.31 -22.16
C GLY A 272 10.48 0.49 -21.94
N GLY A 273 10.97 1.71 -21.80
CA GLY A 273 12.40 2.02 -21.60
C GLY A 273 12.83 2.17 -20.13
N GLY A 274 11.97 1.87 -19.18
CA GLY A 274 12.24 1.99 -17.76
C GLY A 274 12.47 3.43 -17.30
N ALA A 275 13.05 3.59 -16.10
CA ALA A 275 13.29 4.91 -15.49
C ALA A 275 14.24 5.78 -16.34
N THR A 276 15.18 5.21 -17.07
CA THR A 276 16.06 5.95 -17.97
C THR A 276 15.27 6.63 -19.11
N MET A 277 14.31 5.93 -19.69
CA MET A 277 13.44 6.52 -20.71
C MET A 277 12.59 7.64 -20.09
N GLN A 278 12.00 7.40 -18.93
CA GLN A 278 11.16 8.38 -18.25
C GLN A 278 11.94 9.66 -17.90
N HIS A 279 13.20 9.52 -17.48
CA HIS A 279 14.08 10.66 -17.22
C HIS A 279 14.31 11.50 -18.49
N SER A 280 14.44 10.87 -19.65
CA SER A 280 14.62 11.59 -20.93
C SER A 280 13.39 12.41 -21.36
N TYR A 281 12.22 12.16 -20.79
CA TYR A 281 10.99 12.96 -20.95
C TYR A 281 10.86 14.07 -19.90
N CYS A 282 11.88 14.27 -19.09
CA CYS A 282 11.92 15.32 -18.09
C CYS A 282 12.94 16.40 -18.45
N THR A 283 12.75 17.58 -17.87
CA THR A 283 13.78 18.62 -17.79
C THR A 283 14.33 18.60 -16.38
N ASP A 284 15.65 18.49 -16.23
CA ASP A 284 16.29 18.53 -14.92
C ASP A 284 16.03 19.85 -14.23
N ILE A 285 15.73 19.79 -12.93
CA ILE A 285 15.45 20.96 -12.10
C ILE A 285 16.26 20.90 -10.80
N ALA A 286 16.34 22.03 -10.09
CA ALA A 286 16.92 22.04 -8.76
C ALA A 286 15.91 21.48 -7.72
N TRP A 287 16.42 20.87 -6.66
CA TRP A 287 15.58 20.35 -5.55
C TRP A 287 14.71 21.43 -4.90
N ALA A 288 15.17 22.68 -4.90
CA ALA A 288 14.42 23.82 -4.38
C ALA A 288 13.16 24.11 -5.20
N ASP A 289 13.15 23.73 -6.50
CA ASP A 289 12.05 23.96 -7.44
C ASP A 289 11.10 22.76 -7.51
N ALA A 290 11.32 21.74 -6.68
CA ALA A 290 10.51 20.53 -6.63
C ALA A 290 9.03 20.83 -6.33
N GLN A 291 8.17 20.33 -7.21
CA GLN A 291 6.71 20.42 -7.08
C GLN A 291 6.07 19.03 -7.08
N PRO A 292 4.91 18.85 -6.46
CA PRO A 292 4.14 17.63 -6.59
C PRO A 292 3.96 17.22 -8.06
N GLY A 293 4.16 15.95 -8.37
CA GLY A 293 4.11 15.41 -9.71
C GLY A 293 5.45 15.41 -10.47
N ASP A 294 6.51 16.07 -10.00
CA ASP A 294 7.85 15.93 -10.58
C ASP A 294 8.40 14.51 -10.32
N LEU A 295 9.32 14.03 -11.15
CA LEU A 295 9.91 12.70 -11.00
C LEU A 295 11.27 12.77 -10.32
N VAL A 296 11.56 11.78 -9.48
CA VAL A 296 12.84 11.63 -8.78
C VAL A 296 13.48 10.29 -9.14
N PHE A 297 14.82 10.26 -9.20
CA PHE A 297 15.55 9.11 -9.69
C PHE A 297 16.71 8.75 -8.74
N TYR A 298 16.97 7.45 -8.60
CA TYR A 298 18.20 6.93 -8.01
C TYR A 298 19.39 7.10 -8.96
N PRO A 299 20.63 6.91 -8.48
CA PRO A 299 21.80 6.86 -9.34
C PRO A 299 21.59 5.90 -10.53
N ASP A 300 22.11 6.29 -11.69
CA ASP A 300 22.02 5.53 -12.96
C ASP A 300 20.56 5.23 -13.39
N ASN A 301 19.59 6.00 -12.91
CA ASN A 301 18.17 5.77 -13.14
C ASN A 301 17.71 4.35 -12.75
N SER A 302 18.34 3.77 -11.74
CA SER A 302 18.02 2.41 -11.28
C SER A 302 16.66 2.31 -10.57
N HIS A 303 16.07 3.45 -10.19
CA HIS A 303 14.75 3.55 -9.56
C HIS A 303 14.12 4.93 -9.87
N VAL A 304 12.79 5.00 -9.82
CA VAL A 304 12.02 6.24 -10.06
C VAL A 304 10.84 6.33 -9.10
N GLY A 305 10.50 7.56 -8.71
CA GLY A 305 9.33 7.91 -7.92
C GLY A 305 8.71 9.22 -8.36
N ILE A 306 7.54 9.54 -7.83
CA ILE A 306 6.78 10.78 -8.06
C ILE A 306 6.83 11.61 -6.79
N VAL A 307 7.19 12.89 -6.88
CA VAL A 307 7.06 13.82 -5.76
C VAL A 307 5.57 13.92 -5.41
N GLY A 308 5.21 13.44 -4.23
CA GLY A 308 3.83 13.51 -3.72
C GLY A 308 3.50 14.86 -3.09
N GLY A 309 4.47 15.45 -2.41
CA GLY A 309 4.29 16.70 -1.67
C GLY A 309 5.35 16.88 -0.60
N ARG A 310 4.97 17.54 0.49
CA ARG A 310 5.84 17.74 1.66
C ARG A 310 5.12 17.35 2.95
N ASN A 311 5.91 16.89 3.92
CA ASN A 311 5.40 16.68 5.28
C ASN A 311 5.30 18.00 6.06
N ALA A 312 4.85 17.94 7.31
CA ALA A 312 4.73 19.12 8.18
C ALA A 312 6.06 19.84 8.48
N ASN A 313 7.20 19.15 8.29
CA ASN A 313 8.53 19.70 8.45
C ASN A 313 9.09 20.35 7.15
N GLY A 314 8.32 20.29 6.05
CA GLY A 314 8.73 20.76 4.73
C GLY A 314 9.60 19.78 3.94
N GLU A 315 9.81 18.54 4.43
CA GLU A 315 10.58 17.52 3.75
C GLU A 315 9.76 16.89 2.63
N LEU A 316 10.40 16.58 1.49
CA LEU A 316 9.74 15.96 0.36
C LEU A 316 9.27 14.53 0.69
N LEU A 317 8.08 14.22 0.26
CA LEU A 317 7.48 12.89 0.29
C LEU A 317 7.39 12.36 -1.13
N ILE A 318 7.85 11.13 -1.32
CA ILE A 318 7.93 10.47 -2.63
C ILE A 318 7.00 9.27 -2.66
N VAL A 319 6.14 9.21 -3.68
CA VAL A 319 5.28 8.06 -3.96
C VAL A 319 5.98 7.18 -5.00
N HIS A 320 6.26 5.93 -4.68
CA HIS A 320 6.95 5.03 -5.60
C HIS A 320 6.59 3.56 -5.36
N CYS A 321 6.71 2.74 -6.40
CA CYS A 321 6.58 1.29 -6.25
C CYS A 321 7.97 0.70 -5.97
N ALA A 322 8.18 0.23 -4.74
CA ALA A 322 9.50 -0.14 -4.23
C ALA A 322 9.62 -1.63 -3.92
N SER A 323 10.70 -2.25 -4.41
CA SER A 323 10.97 -3.68 -4.21
C SER A 323 11.20 -4.05 -2.73
N GLY A 324 11.87 -3.18 -1.96
CA GLY A 324 12.11 -3.37 -0.53
C GLY A 324 10.83 -3.38 0.30
N TYR A 325 9.82 -2.65 -0.14
CA TYR A 325 8.50 -2.59 0.51
C TYR A 325 7.47 -3.52 -0.15
N ASN A 326 7.84 -4.19 -1.24
CA ASN A 326 6.92 -5.01 -2.05
C ASN A 326 5.58 -4.34 -2.38
N ASN A 327 5.56 -3.01 -2.48
CA ASN A 327 4.32 -2.25 -2.65
C ASN A 327 4.56 -0.84 -3.21
N VAL A 328 3.47 -0.15 -3.56
CA VAL A 328 3.48 1.30 -3.74
C VAL A 328 3.43 1.96 -2.36
N VAL A 329 4.43 2.79 -2.07
CA VAL A 329 4.66 3.39 -0.75
C VAL A 329 4.92 4.89 -0.84
N ILE A 330 4.83 5.58 0.30
CA ILE A 330 5.29 6.96 0.48
C ILE A 330 6.51 6.94 1.39
N THR A 331 7.63 7.46 0.90
CA THR A 331 8.89 7.59 1.68
C THR A 331 9.43 9.02 1.64
N GLY A 332 10.53 9.27 2.32
CA GLY A 332 11.35 10.46 2.14
C GLY A 332 12.21 10.40 0.88
N LEU A 333 13.25 11.22 0.84
CA LEU A 333 14.17 11.36 -0.29
C LEU A 333 15.33 10.34 -0.30
N GLU A 334 15.40 9.43 0.65
CA GLU A 334 16.52 8.51 0.80
C GLU A 334 16.78 7.71 -0.50
N GLY A 335 18.01 7.82 -1.01
CA GLY A 335 18.43 7.15 -2.24
C GLY A 335 18.16 7.92 -3.54
N PHE A 336 17.26 8.90 -3.55
CA PHE A 336 17.02 9.73 -4.73
C PHE A 336 18.08 10.82 -4.84
N THR A 337 18.71 10.92 -6.03
CA THR A 337 19.86 11.82 -6.27
C THR A 337 19.62 12.85 -7.35
N SER A 338 18.59 12.68 -8.17
CA SER A 338 18.20 13.63 -9.21
C SER A 338 16.69 13.81 -9.28
N ILE A 339 16.28 14.95 -9.83
CA ILE A 339 14.88 15.33 -9.99
C ILE A 339 14.69 15.95 -11.38
N GLY A 340 13.58 15.58 -12.03
CA GLY A 340 13.22 16.10 -13.35
C GLY A 340 11.73 16.45 -13.43
N ARG A 341 11.43 17.51 -14.15
CA ARG A 341 10.07 17.94 -14.44
C ARG A 341 9.57 17.33 -15.73
N PRO A 342 8.51 16.49 -15.70
CA PRO A 342 7.91 15.94 -16.92
C PRO A 342 7.49 17.02 -17.92
N GLN A 343 7.86 16.84 -19.21
CA GLN A 343 7.46 17.73 -20.30
C GLN A 343 5.93 17.74 -20.49
N TYR A 344 5.26 16.69 -20.05
CA TYR A 344 3.80 16.57 -19.99
C TYR A 344 3.10 17.83 -19.48
N TYR A 345 3.60 18.46 -18.42
CA TYR A 345 2.98 19.67 -17.84
C TYR A 345 3.14 20.91 -18.71
N ALA A 346 4.17 20.97 -19.57
CA ALA A 346 4.36 22.09 -20.48
C ALA A 346 3.41 22.01 -21.70
N GLU A 347 2.96 20.81 -22.06
CA GLU A 347 2.03 20.56 -23.15
C GLU A 347 0.57 20.74 -22.70
N ALA A 348 0.22 20.28 -21.52
CA ALA A 348 -1.12 20.39 -20.93
C ALA A 348 -1.56 21.85 -20.69
N GLY A 349 -0.63 22.77 -20.41
CA GLY A 349 -0.92 24.20 -20.25
C GLY A 349 -1.12 24.98 -21.55
N ARG A 350 -1.08 24.32 -22.73
CA ARG A 350 -1.27 24.94 -24.06
C ARG A 350 -2.58 24.53 -24.75
N SER A 351 -3.34 23.65 -24.17
CA SER A 351 -4.66 23.22 -24.62
C SER A 351 -5.75 23.93 -23.80
#